data_ee6b47b1b76dacf799ffe948b3a24a31
#
_entry.id   ee6b47b1b76dacf799ffe948b3a24a31
#
_cell.length_a   1.000
_cell.length_b   1.000
_cell.length_c   1.000
_cell.angle_alpha   90.00
_cell.angle_beta   90.00
_cell.angle_gamma   90.00
#
_symmetry.space_group_name_H-M   'P 1'
#
loop_
_entity.id
_entity.type
_entity.pdbx_description
1 polymer ?
#
loop_
_entity_poly.entity_id
_entity_poly.type
_entity_poly.pdbx_seq_one_letter_code
_entity_poly.pdbx_strand_id
1 'polypeptide(L)'
;IELQRYFGIDTPLNAKTADDIYERANKAIANGDFAPQSLIAKSNVKVVCTTDDPVDDLKYHKLLKNVDGFDCKVLPTFRPDKALNIHLDGFADYIKELGKVSGVEIKTVDDVICALLKRVEYFHSVGCRVSDQAFDCPPYAPASKDEVNAVFNKAMNGEKLTDYECNVYKTPIVIALGEKYHELGWTME
;
A
#
# COMPACT_ATOMS: atom_id res chain seq x y z
N ILE A 1 9.40 25.94 -6.07
CA ILE A 1 9.61 25.63 -4.63
C ILE A 1 10.84 24.72 -4.49
N GLU A 2 10.94 23.58 -5.19
CA GLU A 2 12.04 22.62 -5.07
C GLU A 2 13.40 23.22 -5.49
N LEU A 3 13.46 23.97 -6.60
CA LEU A 3 14.68 24.62 -7.07
C LEU A 3 15.23 25.59 -6.03
N GLN A 4 14.37 26.38 -5.40
CA GLN A 4 14.75 27.31 -4.36
C GLN A 4 15.16 26.60 -3.07
N ARG A 5 14.33 25.65 -2.60
CA ARG A 5 14.49 25.01 -1.29
C ARG A 5 15.72 24.09 -1.21
N TYR A 6 15.94 23.29 -2.26
CA TYR A 6 17.01 22.29 -2.24
C TYR A 6 18.26 22.70 -2.99
N PHE A 7 18.12 23.55 -4.02
CA PHE A 7 19.23 23.95 -4.90
C PHE A 7 19.65 25.40 -4.73
N GLY A 8 18.92 26.20 -3.98
CA GLY A 8 19.20 27.65 -3.83
C GLY A 8 19.06 28.42 -5.14
N ILE A 9 18.18 27.94 -6.04
CA ILE A 9 17.97 28.58 -7.34
C ILE A 9 16.67 29.38 -7.28
N ASP A 10 16.79 30.70 -7.22
CA ASP A 10 15.66 31.66 -7.19
C ASP A 10 15.21 32.10 -8.58
N THR A 11 16.03 31.82 -9.63
CA THR A 11 15.73 32.19 -11.01
C THR A 11 14.47 31.46 -11.49
N PRO A 12 13.46 32.18 -12.02
CA PRO A 12 12.27 31.52 -12.57
C PRO A 12 12.59 30.61 -13.75
N LEU A 13 12.04 29.39 -13.76
CA LEU A 13 12.20 28.43 -14.83
C LEU A 13 11.38 28.88 -16.06
N ASN A 14 12.06 29.05 -17.16
CA ASN A 14 11.48 29.36 -18.49
C ASN A 14 12.43 28.92 -19.60
N ALA A 15 12.03 29.07 -20.86
CA ALA A 15 12.83 28.62 -22.01
C ALA A 15 14.24 29.24 -22.11
N LYS A 16 14.48 30.41 -21.50
CA LYS A 16 15.81 31.08 -21.52
C LYS A 16 16.71 30.65 -20.38
N THR A 17 16.13 30.11 -19.30
CA THR A 17 16.83 29.77 -18.06
C THR A 17 16.91 28.25 -17.81
N ALA A 18 16.21 27.46 -18.61
CA ALA A 18 16.09 26.02 -18.40
C ALA A 18 17.44 25.32 -18.44
N ASP A 19 18.29 25.60 -19.41
CA ASP A 19 19.58 24.92 -19.55
C ASP A 19 20.53 25.27 -18.40
N ASP A 20 20.64 26.55 -18.02
CA ASP A 20 21.43 26.98 -16.86
C ASP A 20 20.96 26.35 -15.57
N ILE A 21 19.63 26.32 -15.33
CA ILE A 21 19.05 25.69 -14.14
C ILE A 21 19.33 24.18 -14.13
N TYR A 22 19.20 23.52 -15.27
CA TYR A 22 19.48 22.09 -15.41
C TYR A 22 20.94 21.75 -15.06
N GLU A 23 21.88 22.50 -15.62
CA GLU A 23 23.31 22.32 -15.35
C GLU A 23 23.65 22.55 -13.87
N ARG A 24 23.13 23.63 -13.27
CA ARG A 24 23.34 23.95 -11.86
C ARG A 24 22.75 22.90 -10.94
N ALA A 25 21.53 22.42 -11.24
CA ALA A 25 20.87 21.37 -10.46
C ALA A 25 21.66 20.05 -10.53
N ASN A 26 22.07 19.62 -11.72
CA ASN A 26 22.88 18.41 -11.88
C ASN A 26 24.24 18.50 -11.18
N LYS A 27 24.89 19.66 -11.24
CA LYS A 27 26.14 19.90 -10.51
C LYS A 27 25.93 19.83 -9.00
N ALA A 28 24.83 20.36 -8.48
CA ALA A 28 24.49 20.27 -7.07
C ALA A 28 24.22 18.82 -6.64
N ILE A 29 23.49 18.05 -7.46
CA ILE A 29 23.23 16.62 -7.20
C ILE A 29 24.55 15.84 -7.16
N ALA A 30 25.46 16.08 -8.12
CA ALA A 30 26.73 15.36 -8.21
C ALA A 30 27.67 15.65 -7.04
N ASN A 31 27.65 16.84 -6.48
CA ASN A 31 28.58 17.30 -5.44
C ASN A 31 27.93 17.48 -4.07
N GLY A 32 26.63 17.33 -3.96
CA GLY A 32 25.86 17.60 -2.75
C GLY A 32 25.29 16.35 -2.10
N ASP A 33 24.68 16.56 -0.94
CA ASP A 33 23.97 15.55 -0.18
C ASP A 33 22.50 15.53 -0.63
N PHE A 34 22.22 14.79 -1.69
CA PHE A 34 20.89 14.58 -2.28
C PHE A 34 20.40 13.13 -2.13
N ALA A 35 20.98 12.35 -1.22
CA ALA A 35 20.44 11.04 -0.86
C ALA A 35 19.01 11.20 -0.32
N PRO A 36 18.12 10.22 -0.54
CA PRO A 36 16.73 10.28 -0.08
C PRO A 36 16.60 10.64 1.41
N GLN A 37 17.42 10.04 2.26
CA GLN A 37 17.44 10.32 3.71
C GLN A 37 17.78 11.79 4.01
N SER A 38 18.75 12.36 3.29
CA SER A 38 19.14 13.76 3.47
C SER A 38 18.05 14.73 3.02
N LEU A 39 17.35 14.42 1.92
CA LEU A 39 16.22 15.22 1.45
C LEU A 39 15.04 15.16 2.43
N ILE A 40 14.74 14.00 2.98
CA ILE A 40 13.73 13.81 4.02
C ILE A 40 14.08 14.64 5.26
N ALA A 41 15.34 14.60 5.71
CA ALA A 41 15.82 15.38 6.84
C ALA A 41 15.76 16.89 6.58
N LYS A 42 16.24 17.36 5.40
CA LYS A 42 16.14 18.77 4.96
C LYS A 42 14.69 19.27 4.87
N SER A 43 13.75 18.36 4.58
CA SER A 43 12.32 18.67 4.52
C SER A 43 11.64 18.63 5.89
N ASN A 44 12.38 18.28 6.96
CA ASN A 44 11.86 18.13 8.32
C ASN A 44 10.68 17.14 8.41
N VAL A 45 10.70 16.11 7.58
CA VAL A 45 9.69 15.04 7.60
C VAL A 45 9.93 14.15 8.81
N LYS A 46 8.91 13.91 9.60
CA LYS A 46 9.00 13.09 10.83
C LYS A 46 8.49 11.66 10.62
N VAL A 47 7.56 11.49 9.69
CA VAL A 47 6.99 10.18 9.36
C VAL A 47 6.80 10.09 7.85
N VAL A 48 7.17 8.96 7.29
CA VAL A 48 6.84 8.54 5.92
C VAL A 48 6.03 7.27 6.03
N CYS A 49 4.84 7.24 5.41
CA CYS A 49 4.06 6.03 5.22
C CYS A 49 4.23 5.57 3.78
N THR A 50 4.68 4.34 3.61
CA THR A 50 4.82 3.70 2.30
C THR A 50 3.52 3.00 1.91
N THR A 51 3.39 2.54 0.68
CA THR A 51 2.25 1.74 0.24
C THR A 51 2.71 0.30 0.06
N ASP A 52 2.20 -0.61 0.89
CA ASP A 52 2.70 -1.97 1.00
C ASP A 52 1.60 -3.01 0.83
N ASP A 53 1.90 -4.05 0.07
CA ASP A 53 0.98 -5.14 -0.20
C ASP A 53 0.90 -6.11 1.01
N PRO A 54 -0.28 -6.70 1.31
CA PRO A 54 -0.41 -7.71 2.37
C PRO A 54 0.61 -8.84 2.37
N VAL A 55 1.17 -9.21 1.21
CA VAL A 55 2.17 -10.29 1.11
C VAL A 55 3.60 -9.84 1.41
N ASP A 56 3.86 -8.54 1.54
CA ASP A 56 5.19 -7.99 1.78
C ASP A 56 5.78 -8.43 3.13
N ASP A 57 7.07 -8.76 3.13
CA ASP A 57 7.81 -9.17 4.33
C ASP A 57 8.25 -8.01 5.24
N LEU A 58 8.07 -6.78 4.77
CA LEU A 58 8.40 -5.52 5.46
C LEU A 58 9.85 -5.46 5.98
N LYS A 59 10.77 -6.18 5.34
CA LYS A 59 12.17 -6.27 5.79
C LYS A 59 12.86 -4.92 5.85
N TYR A 60 12.59 -4.05 4.88
CA TYR A 60 13.22 -2.73 4.83
C TYR A 60 12.71 -1.79 5.93
N HIS A 61 11.43 -1.87 6.31
CA HIS A 61 10.90 -1.13 7.45
C HIS A 61 11.59 -1.54 8.76
N LYS A 62 11.81 -2.84 8.94
CA LYS A 62 12.54 -3.38 10.10
C LYS A 62 14.00 -2.94 10.14
N LEU A 63 14.66 -2.89 8.98
CA LEU A 63 16.05 -2.43 8.85
C LEU A 63 16.16 -0.93 9.15
N LEU A 64 15.29 -0.11 8.55
CA LEU A 64 15.29 1.35 8.71
C LEU A 64 15.04 1.80 10.16
N LYS A 65 14.31 1.00 10.93
CA LYS A 65 14.03 1.29 12.34
C LYS A 65 15.31 1.42 13.20
N ASN A 66 16.40 0.79 12.76
CA ASN A 66 17.66 0.72 13.50
C ASN A 66 18.81 1.48 12.81
N VAL A 67 18.49 2.40 11.88
CA VAL A 67 19.51 3.22 11.21
C VAL A 67 19.84 4.42 12.07
N ASP A 68 21.09 4.50 12.53
CA ASP A 68 21.58 5.63 13.30
C ASP A 68 21.60 6.92 12.47
N GLY A 69 21.21 8.03 13.08
CA GLY A 69 21.22 9.35 12.44
C GLY A 69 20.08 9.60 11.45
N PHE A 70 19.07 8.71 11.38
CA PHE A 70 17.88 8.90 10.58
C PHE A 70 16.63 8.99 11.47
N ASP A 71 16.22 10.21 11.82
CA ASP A 71 15.12 10.47 12.77
C ASP A 71 13.71 10.31 12.19
N CYS A 72 13.59 10.13 10.87
CA CYS A 72 12.29 9.94 10.23
C CYS A 72 11.81 8.50 10.41
N LYS A 73 10.59 8.33 10.91
CA LYS A 73 9.95 7.01 10.98
C LYS A 73 9.43 6.62 9.60
N VAL A 74 9.87 5.47 9.08
CA VAL A 74 9.31 4.88 7.85
C VAL A 74 8.42 3.73 8.27
N LEU A 75 7.12 3.89 8.07
CA LEU A 75 6.08 2.96 8.50
C LEU A 75 5.32 2.41 7.30
N PRO A 76 4.90 1.14 7.34
CA PRO A 76 4.09 0.59 6.28
C PRO A 76 2.65 1.11 6.33
N THR A 77 2.01 1.19 5.17
CA THR A 77 0.56 1.34 5.00
C THR A 77 0.01 0.08 4.38
N PHE A 78 -1.08 -0.44 4.93
CA PHE A 78 -1.68 -1.69 4.46
C PHE A 78 -2.59 -1.44 3.27
N ARG A 79 -2.23 -1.94 2.06
CA ARG A 79 -3.00 -1.77 0.83
C ARG A 79 -3.44 -3.10 0.24
N PRO A 80 -4.67 -3.56 0.54
CA PRO A 80 -5.15 -4.89 0.15
C PRO A 80 -5.71 -4.98 -1.27
N ASP A 81 -5.42 -4.03 -2.16
CA ASP A 81 -6.03 -3.91 -3.50
C ASP A 81 -5.96 -5.19 -4.31
N LYS A 82 -4.84 -5.91 -4.30
CA LYS A 82 -4.71 -7.16 -5.07
C LYS A 82 -5.62 -8.28 -4.54
N ALA A 83 -5.86 -8.29 -3.23
CA ALA A 83 -6.82 -9.21 -2.64
C ALA A 83 -8.28 -8.83 -2.95
N LEU A 84 -8.56 -7.54 -3.18
CA LEU A 84 -9.89 -7.01 -3.45
C LEU A 84 -10.25 -7.03 -4.94
N ASN A 85 -9.26 -6.88 -5.81
CA ASN A 85 -9.47 -6.77 -7.25
C ASN A 85 -9.60 -8.15 -7.91
N ILE A 86 -10.64 -8.88 -7.50
CA ILE A 86 -10.95 -10.26 -7.91
C ILE A 86 -11.09 -10.46 -9.44
N HIS A 87 -11.37 -9.39 -10.18
CA HIS A 87 -11.57 -9.42 -11.64
C HIS A 87 -10.26 -9.31 -12.45
N LEU A 88 -9.13 -9.02 -11.78
CA LEU A 88 -7.85 -8.84 -12.47
C LEU A 88 -7.15 -10.17 -12.73
N ASP A 89 -6.40 -10.21 -13.83
CA ASP A 89 -5.52 -11.32 -14.15
C ASP A 89 -4.50 -11.55 -13.02
N GLY A 90 -4.23 -12.83 -12.71
CA GLY A 90 -3.31 -13.19 -11.63
C GLY A 90 -3.92 -13.25 -10.22
N PHE A 91 -5.21 -12.97 -10.07
CA PHE A 91 -5.89 -13.03 -8.76
C PHE A 91 -5.70 -14.39 -8.07
N ALA A 92 -5.92 -15.51 -8.77
CA ALA A 92 -5.79 -16.84 -8.20
C ALA A 92 -4.36 -17.14 -7.69
N ASP A 93 -3.34 -16.65 -8.39
CA ASP A 93 -1.95 -16.82 -7.96
C ASP A 93 -1.62 -15.93 -6.77
N TYR A 94 -2.16 -14.72 -6.74
CA TYR A 94 -2.05 -13.85 -5.57
C TYR A 94 -2.69 -14.46 -4.32
N ILE A 95 -3.87 -15.06 -4.43
CA ILE A 95 -4.54 -15.76 -3.31
C ILE A 95 -3.70 -16.91 -2.77
N LYS A 96 -3.02 -17.67 -3.64
CA LYS A 96 -2.07 -18.73 -3.23
C LYS A 96 -0.88 -18.13 -2.45
N GLU A 97 -0.33 -17.00 -2.93
CA GLU A 97 0.76 -16.30 -2.25
C GLU A 97 0.32 -15.77 -0.89
N LEU A 98 -0.84 -15.12 -0.82
CA LEU A 98 -1.43 -14.65 0.44
C LEU A 98 -1.61 -15.80 1.44
N GLY A 99 -2.13 -16.95 0.98
CA GLY A 99 -2.24 -18.15 1.80
C GLY A 99 -0.90 -18.62 2.36
N LYS A 100 0.13 -18.64 1.50
CA LYS A 100 1.49 -19.04 1.90
C LYS A 100 2.08 -18.12 2.98
N VAL A 101 2.01 -16.79 2.79
CA VAL A 101 2.63 -15.83 3.73
C VAL A 101 1.83 -15.68 5.03
N SER A 102 0.52 -15.92 5.00
CA SER A 102 -0.34 -15.89 6.20
C SER A 102 -0.40 -17.22 6.95
N GLY A 103 0.04 -18.32 6.32
CA GLY A 103 -0.10 -19.67 6.85
C GLY A 103 -1.57 -20.12 6.94
N VAL A 104 -2.41 -19.67 5.98
CA VAL A 104 -3.83 -20.05 5.88
C VAL A 104 -4.04 -20.82 4.57
N GLU A 105 -4.66 -21.99 4.64
CA GLU A 105 -5.15 -22.69 3.44
C GLU A 105 -6.45 -22.01 2.99
N ILE A 106 -6.38 -21.26 1.87
CA ILE A 106 -7.52 -20.48 1.39
C ILE A 106 -8.38 -21.30 0.43
N LYS A 107 -9.61 -21.60 0.84
CA LYS A 107 -10.63 -22.30 0.04
C LYS A 107 -11.93 -21.51 -0.08
N THR A 108 -12.17 -20.57 0.84
CA THR A 108 -13.38 -19.77 0.95
C THR A 108 -13.03 -18.30 1.17
N VAL A 109 -14.01 -17.41 1.03
CA VAL A 109 -13.82 -15.98 1.34
C VAL A 109 -13.56 -15.74 2.83
N ASP A 110 -14.13 -16.56 3.71
CA ASP A 110 -13.81 -16.51 5.16
C ASP A 110 -12.32 -16.79 5.41
N ASP A 111 -11.69 -17.67 4.62
CA ASP A 111 -10.24 -17.93 4.71
C ASP A 111 -9.41 -16.75 4.17
N VAL A 112 -9.88 -16.07 3.11
CA VAL A 112 -9.26 -14.83 2.62
C VAL A 112 -9.28 -13.77 3.72
N ILE A 113 -10.42 -13.57 4.36
CA ILE A 113 -10.56 -12.64 5.48
C ILE A 113 -9.59 -13.02 6.60
N CYS A 114 -9.57 -14.28 7.02
CA CYS A 114 -8.66 -14.77 8.05
C CYS A 114 -7.18 -14.49 7.69
N ALA A 115 -6.78 -14.75 6.45
CA ALA A 115 -5.45 -14.49 5.96
C ALA A 115 -5.09 -13.00 6.02
N LEU A 116 -5.99 -12.13 5.54
CA LEU A 116 -5.81 -10.67 5.57
C LEU A 116 -5.72 -10.14 7.00
N LEU A 117 -6.59 -10.59 7.91
CA LEU A 117 -6.55 -10.17 9.32
C LEU A 117 -5.22 -10.55 10.00
N LYS A 118 -4.69 -11.74 9.74
CA LYS A 118 -3.34 -12.11 10.20
C LYS A 118 -2.26 -11.18 9.64
N ARG A 119 -2.39 -10.77 8.38
CA ARG A 119 -1.45 -9.82 7.78
C ARG A 119 -1.59 -8.42 8.38
N VAL A 120 -2.81 -7.97 8.67
CA VAL A 120 -3.04 -6.72 9.42
C VAL A 120 -2.34 -6.73 10.77
N GLU A 121 -2.44 -7.82 11.53
CA GLU A 121 -1.74 -7.96 12.82
C GLU A 121 -0.22 -7.93 12.66
N TYR A 122 0.30 -8.59 11.62
CA TYR A 122 1.73 -8.52 11.30
C TYR A 122 2.18 -7.09 10.97
N PHE A 123 1.45 -6.38 10.11
CA PHE A 123 1.72 -4.98 9.78
C PHE A 123 1.64 -4.08 11.02
N HIS A 124 0.64 -4.29 11.86
CA HIS A 124 0.50 -3.59 13.15
C HIS A 124 1.75 -3.76 14.03
N SER A 125 2.29 -4.97 14.11
CA SER A 125 3.50 -5.27 14.88
C SER A 125 4.76 -4.56 14.36
N VAL A 126 4.80 -4.23 13.06
CA VAL A 126 5.89 -3.47 12.43
C VAL A 126 5.70 -1.95 12.59
N GLY A 127 4.50 -1.50 12.96
CA GLY A 127 4.20 -0.08 13.24
C GLY A 127 3.16 0.55 12.31
N CYS A 128 2.53 -0.23 11.45
CA CYS A 128 1.42 0.23 10.60
C CYS A 128 0.26 0.76 11.45
N ARG A 129 -0.33 1.88 11.02
CA ARG A 129 -1.49 2.53 11.66
C ARG A 129 -2.47 3.09 10.64
N VAL A 130 -2.22 2.84 9.37
CA VAL A 130 -3.00 3.38 8.25
C VAL A 130 -3.25 2.29 7.24
N SER A 131 -4.45 2.23 6.69
CA SER A 131 -4.77 1.46 5.49
C SER A 131 -5.14 2.40 4.34
N ASP A 132 -4.84 1.97 3.12
CA ASP A 132 -5.10 2.70 1.89
C ASP A 132 -5.76 1.75 0.89
N GLN A 133 -6.86 2.16 0.29
CA GLN A 133 -7.60 1.36 -0.70
C GLN A 133 -7.98 2.21 -1.91
N ALA A 134 -7.74 1.66 -3.11
CA ALA A 134 -8.16 2.31 -4.34
C ALA A 134 -9.59 1.90 -4.72
N PHE A 135 -10.58 2.65 -4.25
CA PHE A 135 -11.97 2.47 -4.64
C PHE A 135 -12.44 3.65 -5.49
N ASP A 136 -12.94 3.38 -6.69
CA ASP A 136 -13.70 4.38 -7.46
C ASP A 136 -15.06 4.68 -6.78
N CYS A 137 -15.64 3.66 -6.16
CA CYS A 137 -16.85 3.73 -5.36
C CYS A 137 -16.77 2.69 -4.23
N PRO A 138 -17.19 3.01 -3.00
CA PRO A 138 -17.23 2.02 -1.93
C PRO A 138 -18.07 0.80 -2.34
N PRO A 139 -17.50 -0.42 -2.28
CA PRO A 139 -18.22 -1.62 -2.70
C PRO A 139 -19.29 -1.97 -1.66
N TYR A 140 -20.53 -2.15 -2.12
CA TYR A 140 -21.60 -2.61 -1.26
C TYR A 140 -22.62 -3.44 -2.04
N ALA A 141 -22.59 -4.75 -1.85
CA ALA A 141 -23.56 -5.71 -2.37
C ALA A 141 -23.69 -6.87 -1.38
N PRO A 142 -24.55 -6.74 -0.35
CA PRO A 142 -24.75 -7.80 0.63
C PRO A 142 -25.32 -9.05 -0.03
N ALA A 143 -24.74 -10.19 0.29
CA ALA A 143 -25.12 -11.48 -0.26
C ALA A 143 -24.93 -12.60 0.79
N SER A 144 -25.49 -13.77 0.53
CA SER A 144 -25.28 -14.94 1.37
C SER A 144 -23.84 -15.47 1.24
N LYS A 145 -23.37 -16.20 2.26
CA LYS A 145 -22.04 -16.83 2.19
C LYS A 145 -21.86 -17.74 0.98
N ASP A 146 -22.93 -18.44 0.59
CA ASP A 146 -22.90 -19.34 -0.56
C ASP A 146 -22.72 -18.56 -1.87
N GLU A 147 -23.40 -17.43 -2.04
CA GLU A 147 -23.24 -16.54 -3.20
C GLU A 147 -21.84 -15.94 -3.26
N VAL A 148 -21.32 -15.44 -2.12
CA VAL A 148 -19.97 -14.89 -2.06
C VAL A 148 -18.92 -15.94 -2.44
N ASN A 149 -19.05 -17.16 -1.92
CA ASN A 149 -18.12 -18.25 -2.26
C ASN A 149 -18.30 -18.75 -3.69
N ALA A 150 -19.51 -18.70 -4.26
CA ALA A 150 -19.72 -19.02 -5.67
C ALA A 150 -18.97 -18.03 -6.59
N VAL A 151 -19.02 -16.73 -6.27
CA VAL A 151 -18.25 -15.70 -7.00
C VAL A 151 -16.76 -15.92 -6.85
N PHE A 152 -16.28 -16.19 -5.64
CA PHE A 152 -14.86 -16.48 -5.39
C PHE A 152 -14.37 -17.68 -6.22
N ASN A 153 -15.15 -18.77 -6.26
CA ASN A 153 -14.80 -19.95 -7.03
C ASN A 153 -14.76 -19.68 -8.54
N LYS A 154 -15.67 -18.86 -9.10
CA LYS A 154 -15.59 -18.40 -10.48
C LYS A 154 -14.25 -17.73 -10.78
N ALA A 155 -13.83 -16.79 -9.93
CA ALA A 155 -12.57 -16.09 -10.10
C ALA A 155 -11.36 -17.04 -10.00
N MET A 156 -11.38 -17.97 -9.06
CA MET A 156 -10.32 -18.98 -8.90
C MET A 156 -10.19 -19.91 -10.11
N ASN A 157 -11.29 -20.08 -10.86
CA ASN A 157 -11.32 -20.83 -12.12
C ASN A 157 -10.99 -19.97 -13.36
N GLY A 158 -10.73 -18.67 -13.19
CA GLY A 158 -10.44 -17.76 -14.31
C GLY A 158 -11.67 -17.31 -15.10
N GLU A 159 -12.87 -17.46 -14.56
CA GLU A 159 -14.11 -17.01 -15.18
C GLU A 159 -14.26 -15.48 -15.05
N LYS A 160 -14.90 -14.87 -16.07
CA LYS A 160 -15.20 -13.43 -16.03
C LYS A 160 -16.30 -13.14 -15.01
N LEU A 161 -16.13 -12.05 -14.27
CA LEU A 161 -17.09 -11.54 -13.30
C LEU A 161 -17.73 -10.26 -13.78
N THR A 162 -18.98 -10.04 -13.36
CA THR A 162 -19.66 -8.75 -13.49
C THR A 162 -19.23 -7.80 -12.36
N ASP A 163 -19.46 -6.49 -12.54
CA ASP A 163 -19.18 -5.50 -11.49
C ASP A 163 -19.97 -5.77 -10.21
N TYR A 164 -21.19 -6.28 -10.35
CA TYR A 164 -22.01 -6.70 -9.20
C TYR A 164 -21.35 -7.85 -8.43
N GLU A 165 -20.91 -8.90 -9.12
CA GLU A 165 -20.21 -10.03 -8.51
C GLU A 165 -18.92 -9.57 -7.81
N CYS A 166 -18.18 -8.64 -8.43
CA CYS A 166 -17.00 -8.05 -7.78
C CYS A 166 -17.37 -7.36 -6.46
N ASN A 167 -18.47 -6.63 -6.40
CA ASN A 167 -18.94 -5.99 -5.19
C ASN A 167 -19.45 -7.00 -4.15
N VAL A 168 -20.11 -8.08 -4.57
CA VAL A 168 -20.51 -9.21 -3.70
C VAL A 168 -19.29 -9.79 -2.97
N TYR A 169 -18.21 -10.01 -3.68
CA TYR A 169 -16.96 -10.50 -3.07
C TYR A 169 -16.30 -9.48 -2.14
N LYS A 170 -16.18 -8.21 -2.58
CA LYS A 170 -15.46 -7.16 -1.83
C LYS A 170 -16.16 -6.81 -0.52
N THR A 171 -17.50 -6.80 -0.51
CA THR A 171 -18.30 -6.32 0.62
C THR A 171 -17.91 -6.96 1.96
N PRO A 172 -17.94 -8.28 2.17
CA PRO A 172 -17.61 -8.89 3.46
C PRO A 172 -16.16 -8.66 3.86
N ILE A 173 -15.23 -8.60 2.91
CA ILE A 173 -13.82 -8.37 3.18
C ILE A 173 -13.59 -6.96 3.69
N VAL A 174 -14.16 -5.95 3.01
CA VAL A 174 -14.00 -4.53 3.40
C VAL A 174 -14.62 -4.27 4.77
N ILE A 175 -15.77 -4.88 5.09
CA ILE A 175 -16.39 -4.79 6.41
C ILE A 175 -15.47 -5.39 7.48
N ALA A 176 -14.99 -6.63 7.28
CA ALA A 176 -14.11 -7.29 8.24
C ALA A 176 -12.78 -6.54 8.46
N LEU A 177 -12.20 -5.99 7.40
CA LEU A 177 -11.00 -5.15 7.49
C LEU A 177 -11.29 -3.85 8.26
N GLY A 178 -12.40 -3.16 7.95
CA GLY A 178 -12.80 -1.94 8.65
C GLY A 178 -13.03 -2.16 10.15
N GLU A 179 -13.68 -3.25 10.53
CA GLU A 179 -13.85 -3.64 11.94
C GLU A 179 -12.48 -3.86 12.62
N LYS A 180 -11.56 -4.57 11.95
CA LYS A 180 -10.21 -4.80 12.49
C LYS A 180 -9.39 -3.53 12.59
N TYR A 181 -9.48 -2.64 11.61
CA TYR A 181 -8.81 -1.33 11.66
C TYR A 181 -9.33 -0.49 12.83
N HIS A 182 -10.65 -0.48 13.04
CA HIS A 182 -11.27 0.19 14.19
C HIS A 182 -10.75 -0.38 15.53
N GLU A 183 -10.76 -1.72 15.68
CA GLU A 183 -10.23 -2.41 16.87
C GLU A 183 -8.78 -2.00 17.18
N LEU A 184 -7.94 -1.88 16.15
CA LEU A 184 -6.52 -1.55 16.28
C LEU A 184 -6.24 -0.03 16.34
N GLY A 185 -7.26 0.82 16.19
CA GLY A 185 -7.14 2.26 16.17
C GLY A 185 -6.42 2.80 14.92
N TRP A 186 -6.59 2.13 13.78
CA TRP A 186 -6.03 2.58 12.50
C TRP A 186 -6.94 3.61 11.82
N THR A 187 -6.32 4.45 10.98
CA THR A 187 -7.03 5.29 10.02
C THR A 187 -7.19 4.51 8.71
N MET A 188 -8.38 4.53 8.14
CA MET A 188 -8.69 4.01 6.81
C MET A 188 -8.82 5.19 5.84
N GLU A 189 -8.02 5.20 4.78
CA GLU A 189 -8.00 6.20 3.69
C GLU A 189 -8.62 5.63 2.42
#